data_bb19a309b0626b824d4c6d0ab7b3871b
#
_entry.id   bb19a309b0626b824d4c6d0ab7b3871b
#
_cell.length_a   1.000
_cell.length_b   1.000
_cell.length_c   1.000
_cell.angle_alpha   90.00
_cell.angle_beta   90.00
_cell.angle_gamma   90.00
#
_symmetry.space_group_name_H-M   'P 1'
#
loop_
_entity.id
_entity.type
_entity.pdbx_description
1 polymer ?
#
loop_
_entity_poly.entity_id
_entity_poly.type
_entity_poly.pdbx_seq_one_letter_code
_entity_poly.pdbx_strand_id
1 'polypeptide(L)'
;RLFWEKKIIKNFTDIFLLEEKTINGIISLKNIEGLGEKSVSNLFSSINSSKKITFNRFIYSLGIRHVGQGVALIFSRKFQNVHKFIDYFSKYDDSNSIEGVGEIIIKSIKSYLQNNNYISQIYSLLNHINIQYETHKTNKFSDKVIVVTGSFKNYSRNDITQKLISMGAKVSSSISKKTDYLFCGEGPGSKLKKAKLLKVKILNSIEVEEEIKN
;
A
#
# COMPACT_ATOMS: atom_id res chain seq x y z
N ARG A 1 18.65 -17.09 10.85
CA ARG A 1 18.84 -18.11 11.88
C ARG A 1 20.21 -17.96 12.54
N LEU A 2 21.31 -18.04 11.78
CA LEU A 2 22.69 -17.95 12.29
C LEU A 2 22.93 -16.74 13.21
N PHE A 3 22.52 -15.54 12.80
CA PHE A 3 22.71 -14.31 13.59
C PHE A 3 21.89 -14.30 14.87
N TRP A 4 20.72 -14.91 14.87
CA TRP A 4 19.88 -15.07 16.05
C TRP A 4 20.51 -16.04 17.06
N GLU A 5 20.96 -17.22 16.61
CA GLU A 5 21.62 -18.21 17.42
C GLU A 5 22.92 -17.68 18.06
N LYS A 6 23.68 -16.90 17.29
CA LYS A 6 24.90 -16.22 17.77
C LYS A 6 24.61 -14.94 18.58
N LYS A 7 23.33 -14.60 18.84
CA LYS A 7 22.88 -13.41 19.57
C LYS A 7 23.40 -12.09 18.99
N ILE A 8 23.77 -12.07 17.71
CA ILE A 8 24.18 -10.87 16.97
C ILE A 8 22.97 -9.97 16.74
N ILE A 9 21.80 -10.55 16.46
CA ILE A 9 20.52 -9.90 16.39
C ILE A 9 19.57 -10.47 17.45
N LYS A 10 18.81 -9.60 18.10
CA LYS A 10 17.81 -9.96 19.13
C LYS A 10 16.40 -9.50 18.76
N ASN A 11 16.29 -8.59 17.81
CA ASN A 11 15.05 -8.05 17.29
C ASN A 11 15.23 -7.59 15.83
N PHE A 12 14.14 -7.16 15.19
CA PHE A 12 14.17 -6.75 13.78
C PHE A 12 15.04 -5.51 13.53
N THR A 13 15.11 -4.57 14.47
CA THR A 13 15.90 -3.35 14.35
C THR A 13 17.39 -3.64 14.29
N ASP A 14 17.86 -4.66 15.01
CA ASP A 14 19.27 -5.06 15.00
C ASP A 14 19.78 -5.41 13.59
N ILE A 15 18.93 -5.87 12.70
CA ILE A 15 19.29 -6.17 11.31
C ILE A 15 19.77 -4.89 10.62
N PHE A 16 19.10 -3.76 10.82
CA PHE A 16 19.42 -2.49 10.19
C PHE A 16 20.62 -1.79 10.84
N LEU A 17 21.01 -2.24 12.02
CA LEU A 17 22.19 -1.76 12.77
C LEU A 17 23.46 -2.60 12.53
N LEU A 18 23.36 -3.72 11.78
CA LEU A 18 24.49 -4.63 11.58
C LEU A 18 25.71 -3.96 10.94
N GLU A 19 25.49 -3.11 9.95
CA GLU A 19 26.57 -2.40 9.27
C GLU A 19 27.28 -1.43 10.23
N GLU A 20 26.53 -0.60 10.94
CA GLU A 20 27.04 0.35 11.92
C GLU A 20 27.81 -0.35 13.05
N LYS A 21 27.24 -1.42 13.62
CA LYS A 21 27.89 -2.23 14.67
C LYS A 21 29.18 -2.88 14.18
N THR A 22 29.23 -3.25 12.89
CA THR A 22 30.43 -3.83 12.26
C THR A 22 31.50 -2.78 12.04
N ILE A 23 31.16 -1.60 11.54
CA ILE A 23 32.09 -0.48 11.31
C ILE A 23 32.69 -0.01 12.65
N ASN A 24 31.86 0.08 13.69
CA ASN A 24 32.29 0.49 15.03
C ASN A 24 33.03 -0.61 15.81
N GLY A 25 33.33 -1.77 15.18
CA GLY A 25 34.07 -2.85 15.80
C GLY A 25 33.33 -3.62 16.91
N ILE A 26 32.02 -3.37 17.09
CA ILE A 26 31.20 -4.03 18.11
C ILE A 26 30.97 -5.50 17.74
N ILE A 27 30.83 -5.79 16.45
CA ILE A 27 30.69 -7.15 15.89
C ILE A 27 31.64 -7.32 14.71
N SER A 28 32.18 -8.55 14.55
CA SER A 28 33.00 -8.92 13.41
C SER A 28 32.29 -10.01 12.59
N LEU A 29 31.58 -9.59 11.53
CA LEU A 29 30.87 -10.54 10.66
C LEU A 29 31.82 -11.36 9.80
N LYS A 30 33.01 -10.85 9.49
CA LYS A 30 34.04 -11.55 8.70
C LYS A 30 34.58 -12.80 9.41
N ASN A 31 34.49 -12.85 10.75
CA ASN A 31 34.94 -13.96 11.56
C ASN A 31 33.91 -15.08 11.68
N ILE A 32 32.77 -14.91 11.01
CA ILE A 32 31.72 -15.95 10.98
C ILE A 32 31.98 -16.88 9.81
N GLU A 33 32.11 -18.17 10.10
CA GLU A 33 32.29 -19.20 9.05
C GLU A 33 31.23 -19.09 7.97
N GLY A 34 31.65 -19.08 6.70
CA GLY A 34 30.79 -18.90 5.54
C GLY A 34 30.46 -17.44 5.16
N LEU A 35 30.93 -16.44 5.94
CA LEU A 35 30.72 -15.03 5.64
C LEU A 35 32.03 -14.33 5.25
N GLY A 36 32.44 -14.49 3.98
CA GLY A 36 33.58 -13.72 3.42
C GLY A 36 33.20 -12.26 3.15
N GLU A 37 34.21 -11.43 2.81
CA GLU A 37 34.04 -9.98 2.57
C GLU A 37 32.95 -9.66 1.56
N LYS A 38 32.89 -10.40 0.44
CA LYS A 38 31.86 -10.23 -0.59
C LYS A 38 30.45 -10.52 -0.05
N SER A 39 30.31 -11.55 0.78
CA SER A 39 29.01 -11.90 1.39
C SER A 39 28.54 -10.80 2.37
N VAL A 40 29.45 -10.27 3.16
CA VAL A 40 29.17 -9.17 4.09
C VAL A 40 28.77 -7.88 3.33
N SER A 41 29.51 -7.54 2.26
CA SER A 41 29.19 -6.40 1.40
C SER A 41 27.82 -6.54 0.75
N ASN A 42 27.50 -7.70 0.20
CA ASN A 42 26.19 -8.01 -0.38
C ASN A 42 25.06 -7.94 0.67
N LEU A 43 25.31 -8.42 1.89
CA LEU A 43 24.36 -8.32 3.00
C LEU A 43 24.05 -6.87 3.32
N PHE A 44 25.05 -6.00 3.48
CA PHE A 44 24.84 -4.59 3.77
C PHE A 44 24.13 -3.86 2.62
N SER A 45 24.50 -4.13 1.37
CA SER A 45 23.79 -3.60 0.20
C SER A 45 22.30 -4.00 0.20
N SER A 46 22.01 -5.25 0.53
CA SER A 46 20.62 -5.75 0.63
C SER A 46 19.85 -5.10 1.78
N ILE A 47 20.47 -4.94 2.94
CA ILE A 47 19.88 -4.23 4.09
C ILE A 47 19.60 -2.78 3.72
N ASN A 48 20.57 -2.08 3.14
CA ASN A 48 20.42 -0.67 2.77
C ASN A 48 19.35 -0.46 1.71
N SER A 49 19.24 -1.33 0.70
CA SER A 49 18.16 -1.26 -0.28
C SER A 49 16.78 -1.52 0.34
N SER A 50 16.71 -2.34 1.39
CA SER A 50 15.48 -2.66 2.11
C SER A 50 15.00 -1.55 3.06
N LYS A 51 15.87 -0.58 3.38
CA LYS A 51 15.48 0.58 4.19
C LYS A 51 14.41 1.44 3.53
N LYS A 52 14.31 1.42 2.21
CA LYS A 52 13.27 2.11 1.44
C LYS A 52 12.15 1.13 1.08
N ILE A 53 10.98 1.28 1.71
CA ILE A 53 9.86 0.34 1.58
C ILE A 53 8.54 1.09 1.41
N THR A 54 7.62 0.58 0.58
CA THR A 54 6.27 1.13 0.47
C THR A 54 5.41 0.73 1.67
N PHE A 55 4.43 1.57 2.04
CA PHE A 55 3.64 1.36 3.25
C PHE A 55 2.86 0.03 3.25
N ASN A 56 2.31 -0.39 2.12
CA ASN A 56 1.65 -1.68 2.00
C ASN A 56 2.61 -2.85 2.25
N ARG A 57 3.84 -2.79 1.71
CA ARG A 57 4.86 -3.81 1.97
C ARG A 57 5.32 -3.79 3.43
N PHE A 58 5.41 -2.62 4.04
CA PHE A 58 5.72 -2.50 5.46
C PHE A 58 4.65 -3.21 6.32
N ILE A 59 3.34 -2.92 6.10
CA ILE A 59 2.26 -3.60 6.82
C ILE A 59 2.33 -5.12 6.63
N TYR A 60 2.57 -5.58 5.40
CA TYR A 60 2.70 -7.01 5.12
C TYR A 60 3.89 -7.63 5.85
N SER A 61 5.04 -6.94 5.91
CA SER A 61 6.27 -7.41 6.55
C SER A 61 6.17 -7.56 8.09
N LEU A 62 5.17 -6.93 8.72
CA LEU A 62 4.92 -7.10 10.17
C LEU A 62 4.48 -8.53 10.53
N GLY A 63 4.11 -9.35 9.54
CA GLY A 63 3.74 -10.75 9.75
C GLY A 63 2.47 -10.95 10.58
N ILE A 64 1.57 -9.97 10.59
CA ILE A 64 0.31 -10.07 11.31
C ILE A 64 -0.54 -11.19 10.71
N ARG A 65 -1.00 -12.11 11.56
CA ARG A 65 -1.80 -13.26 11.10
C ARG A 65 -3.02 -12.80 10.29
N HIS A 66 -3.29 -13.48 9.17
CA HIS A 66 -4.36 -13.17 8.20
C HIS A 66 -4.20 -11.86 7.42
N VAL A 67 -3.13 -11.09 7.64
CA VAL A 67 -2.83 -9.89 6.85
C VAL A 67 -1.93 -10.25 5.68
N GLY A 68 -2.53 -10.60 4.54
CA GLY A 68 -1.84 -10.80 3.27
C GLY A 68 -1.60 -9.50 2.51
N GLN A 69 -0.95 -9.59 1.34
CA GLN A 69 -0.62 -8.42 0.50
C GLN A 69 -1.86 -7.59 0.11
N GLY A 70 -2.98 -8.25 -0.23
CA GLY A 70 -4.23 -7.57 -0.59
C GLY A 70 -4.81 -6.75 0.57
N VAL A 71 -4.82 -7.32 1.77
CA VAL A 71 -5.29 -6.62 2.98
C VAL A 71 -4.35 -5.48 3.35
N ALA A 72 -3.04 -5.68 3.26
CA ALA A 72 -2.04 -4.64 3.50
C ALA A 72 -2.21 -3.46 2.52
N LEU A 73 -2.58 -3.73 1.26
CA LEU A 73 -2.90 -2.70 0.27
C LEU A 73 -4.16 -1.91 0.66
N ILE A 74 -5.22 -2.57 1.12
CA ILE A 74 -6.44 -1.89 1.63
C ILE A 74 -6.07 -0.95 2.78
N PHE A 75 -5.26 -1.41 3.73
CA PHE A 75 -4.84 -0.59 4.87
C PHE A 75 -3.93 0.58 4.47
N SER A 76 -2.98 0.37 3.56
CA SER A 76 -2.11 1.47 3.11
C SER A 76 -2.88 2.59 2.41
N ARG A 77 -3.92 2.24 1.66
CA ARG A 77 -4.83 3.22 1.04
C ARG A 77 -5.69 3.95 2.05
N LYS A 78 -6.21 3.24 3.06
CA LYS A 78 -7.09 3.81 4.09
C LYS A 78 -6.34 4.73 5.04
N PHE A 79 -5.17 4.32 5.53
CA PHE A 79 -4.52 5.00 6.67
C PHE A 79 -3.44 5.99 6.28
N GLN A 80 -2.92 5.94 5.06
CA GLN A 80 -1.92 6.87 4.53
C GLN A 80 -0.58 6.92 5.26
N ASN A 81 -0.50 6.58 6.57
CA ASN A 81 0.74 6.47 7.34
C ASN A 81 0.62 5.50 8.53
N VAL A 82 1.78 5.09 9.08
CA VAL A 82 1.87 4.11 10.17
C VAL A 82 1.19 4.61 11.44
N HIS A 83 1.35 5.88 11.81
CA HIS A 83 0.77 6.42 13.04
C HIS A 83 -0.75 6.36 13.01
N LYS A 84 -1.37 6.80 11.89
CA LYS A 84 -2.82 6.71 11.71
C LYS A 84 -3.31 5.25 11.74
N PHE A 85 -2.53 4.32 11.18
CA PHE A 85 -2.86 2.89 11.23
C PHE A 85 -2.86 2.37 12.67
N ILE A 86 -1.81 2.65 13.45
CA ILE A 86 -1.71 2.25 14.86
C ILE A 86 -2.81 2.90 15.69
N ASP A 87 -2.99 4.21 15.58
CA ASP A 87 -3.98 4.97 16.35
C ASP A 87 -5.40 4.49 16.10
N TYR A 88 -5.72 4.17 14.85
CA TYR A 88 -7.05 3.66 14.50
C TYR A 88 -7.36 2.37 15.24
N PHE A 89 -6.44 1.40 15.24
CA PHE A 89 -6.67 0.11 15.89
C PHE A 89 -6.50 0.16 17.41
N SER A 90 -5.78 1.12 17.95
CA SER A 90 -5.71 1.38 19.40
C SER A 90 -7.03 1.90 19.96
N LYS A 91 -7.79 2.65 19.14
CA LYS A 91 -9.08 3.28 19.51
C LYS A 91 -10.27 2.61 18.81
N TYR A 92 -10.05 1.44 18.21
CA TYR A 92 -11.05 0.79 17.36
C TYR A 92 -12.26 0.36 18.17
N ASP A 93 -13.43 0.85 17.76
CA ASP A 93 -14.74 0.35 18.19
C ASP A 93 -15.23 -0.73 17.21
N ASP A 94 -15.76 -1.82 17.72
CA ASP A 94 -16.23 -2.97 16.93
C ASP A 94 -17.41 -2.62 16.00
N SER A 95 -18.02 -1.44 16.16
CA SER A 95 -19.04 -0.90 15.25
C SER A 95 -18.48 -0.45 13.90
N ASN A 96 -17.17 -0.23 13.78
CA ASN A 96 -16.54 0.26 12.56
C ASN A 96 -16.08 -0.90 11.65
N SER A 97 -16.74 -1.07 10.52
CA SER A 97 -16.30 -2.02 9.47
C SER A 97 -15.32 -1.36 8.49
N ILE A 98 -14.40 -2.17 7.98
CA ILE A 98 -13.52 -1.78 6.86
C ILE A 98 -13.91 -2.63 5.66
N GLU A 99 -14.33 -1.97 4.57
CA GLU A 99 -14.72 -2.68 3.33
C GLU A 99 -13.60 -3.60 2.84
N GLY A 100 -13.91 -4.86 2.59
CA GLY A 100 -12.95 -5.88 2.15
C GLY A 100 -12.09 -6.49 3.27
N VAL A 101 -12.37 -6.18 4.55
CA VAL A 101 -11.63 -6.72 5.70
C VAL A 101 -12.61 -7.38 6.68
N GLY A 102 -12.45 -8.70 6.85
CA GLY A 102 -13.29 -9.48 7.78
C GLY A 102 -12.89 -9.30 9.25
N GLU A 103 -13.80 -9.62 10.15
CA GLU A 103 -13.62 -9.52 11.61
C GLU A 103 -12.40 -10.27 12.13
N ILE A 104 -12.07 -11.43 11.58
CA ILE A 104 -10.91 -12.24 11.98
C ILE A 104 -9.61 -11.46 11.78
N ILE A 105 -9.53 -10.72 10.66
CA ILE A 105 -8.37 -9.87 10.35
C ILE A 105 -8.28 -8.72 11.34
N ILE A 106 -9.41 -8.05 11.61
CA ILE A 106 -9.48 -6.95 12.59
C ILE A 106 -9.01 -7.43 13.97
N LYS A 107 -9.53 -8.56 14.44
CA LYS A 107 -9.12 -9.16 15.72
C LYS A 107 -7.63 -9.47 15.78
N SER A 108 -7.06 -10.00 14.69
CA SER A 108 -5.62 -10.29 14.60
C SER A 108 -4.76 -9.04 14.70
N ILE A 109 -5.18 -7.95 14.06
CA ILE A 109 -4.45 -6.67 14.11
C ILE A 109 -4.56 -6.04 15.50
N LYS A 110 -5.77 -6.01 16.09
CA LYS A 110 -5.97 -5.51 17.45
C LYS A 110 -5.07 -6.25 18.43
N SER A 111 -5.09 -7.58 18.42
CA SER A 111 -4.23 -8.40 19.28
C SER A 111 -2.75 -8.13 19.09
N TYR A 112 -2.30 -7.94 17.84
CA TYR A 112 -0.91 -7.60 17.54
C TYR A 112 -0.54 -6.21 18.06
N LEU A 113 -1.36 -5.20 17.81
CA LEU A 113 -1.10 -3.81 18.19
C LEU A 113 -1.41 -3.52 19.68
N GLN A 114 -2.07 -4.41 20.40
CA GLN A 114 -2.18 -4.33 21.85
C GLN A 114 -0.94 -4.83 22.61
N ASN A 115 -0.05 -5.53 21.91
CA ASN A 115 1.21 -5.98 22.50
C ASN A 115 2.24 -4.84 22.50
N ASN A 116 2.52 -4.29 23.67
CA ASN A 116 3.46 -3.17 23.84
C ASN A 116 4.86 -3.47 23.29
N ASN A 117 5.30 -4.73 23.32
CA ASN A 117 6.60 -5.13 22.79
C ASN A 117 6.62 -4.99 21.26
N TYR A 118 5.56 -5.40 20.54
CA TYR A 118 5.48 -5.22 19.08
C TYR A 118 5.37 -3.75 18.70
N ILE A 119 4.60 -2.96 19.42
CA ILE A 119 4.51 -1.51 19.21
C ILE A 119 5.87 -0.85 19.36
N SER A 120 6.59 -1.15 20.46
CA SER A 120 7.93 -0.63 20.72
C SER A 120 8.91 -1.00 19.60
N GLN A 121 8.86 -2.24 19.11
CA GLN A 121 9.69 -2.69 17.98
C GLN A 121 9.35 -1.96 16.69
N ILE A 122 8.05 -1.71 16.41
CA ILE A 122 7.64 -0.92 15.25
C ILE A 122 8.24 0.48 15.31
N TYR A 123 8.07 1.20 16.44
CA TYR A 123 8.62 2.54 16.60
C TYR A 123 10.15 2.57 16.50
N SER A 124 10.83 1.59 17.09
CA SER A 124 12.28 1.45 16.94
C SER A 124 12.69 1.25 15.48
N LEU A 125 11.96 0.42 14.74
CA LEU A 125 12.22 0.15 13.33
C LEU A 125 12.02 1.39 12.44
N LEU A 126 11.01 2.23 12.74
CA LEU A 126 10.73 3.46 11.99
C LEU A 126 11.90 4.45 11.98
N ASN A 127 12.79 4.40 12.97
CA ASN A 127 13.99 5.24 13.00
C ASN A 127 15.06 4.80 11.99
N HIS A 128 14.95 3.59 11.43
CA HIS A 128 15.99 3.01 10.57
C HIS A 128 15.51 2.75 9.13
N ILE A 129 14.21 2.92 8.87
CA ILE A 129 13.61 2.70 7.54
C ILE A 129 12.89 3.95 7.05
N ASN A 130 12.82 4.09 5.72
CA ASN A 130 12.09 5.16 5.06
C ASN A 130 10.86 4.58 4.37
N ILE A 131 9.69 4.77 5.00
CA ILE A 131 8.43 4.30 4.45
C ILE A 131 7.95 5.27 3.38
N GLN A 132 7.79 4.77 2.16
CA GLN A 132 7.18 5.48 1.05
C GLN A 132 5.66 5.37 1.19
N TYR A 133 5.03 6.46 1.54
CA TYR A 133 3.58 6.56 1.54
C TYR A 133 3.13 6.88 0.12
N GLU A 134 2.18 6.10 -0.40
CA GLU A 134 1.49 6.50 -1.61
C GLU A 134 0.72 7.79 -1.28
N THR A 135 1.25 8.90 -1.73
CA THR A 135 0.46 10.12 -1.82
C THR A 135 -0.58 9.87 -2.91
N HIS A 136 -1.73 9.29 -2.53
CA HIS A 136 -2.90 9.53 -3.37
C HIS A 136 -3.07 11.04 -3.37
N LYS A 137 -2.58 11.70 -4.42
CA LYS A 137 -3.08 13.03 -4.73
C LYS A 137 -4.58 12.82 -4.75
N THR A 138 -5.27 13.35 -3.75
CA THR A 138 -6.73 13.34 -3.70
C THR A 138 -7.16 14.11 -4.93
N ASN A 139 -7.35 13.39 -6.02
CA ASN A 139 -7.92 13.96 -7.23
C ASN A 139 -9.44 13.75 -7.18
N LYS A 140 -10.15 14.46 -8.02
CA LYS A 140 -11.62 14.43 -8.05
C LYS A 140 -12.23 13.06 -8.34
N PHE A 141 -11.40 12.07 -8.68
CA PHE A 141 -11.83 10.70 -9.01
C PHE A 141 -11.52 9.68 -7.91
N SER A 142 -10.78 10.08 -6.87
CA SER A 142 -10.48 9.19 -5.74
C SER A 142 -11.79 8.68 -5.12
N ASP A 143 -11.87 7.34 -4.93
CA ASP A 143 -13.04 6.61 -4.43
C ASP A 143 -14.31 6.70 -5.28
N LYS A 144 -14.28 7.37 -6.44
CA LYS A 144 -15.42 7.50 -7.34
C LYS A 144 -15.63 6.24 -8.19
N VAL A 145 -16.89 5.89 -8.37
CA VAL A 145 -17.29 4.79 -9.27
C VAL A 145 -17.43 5.35 -10.68
N ILE A 146 -16.56 4.91 -11.58
CA ILE A 146 -16.47 5.41 -12.96
C ILE A 146 -16.74 4.28 -13.95
N VAL A 147 -17.49 4.57 -14.98
CA VAL A 147 -17.70 3.66 -16.12
C VAL A 147 -17.08 4.28 -17.35
N VAL A 148 -16.31 3.50 -18.12
CA VAL A 148 -15.69 3.93 -19.39
C VAL A 148 -16.42 3.27 -20.53
N THR A 149 -16.77 4.05 -21.58
CA THR A 149 -17.48 3.56 -22.77
C THR A 149 -17.09 4.36 -24.02
N GLY A 150 -17.26 3.77 -25.18
CA GLY A 150 -16.90 4.39 -26.45
C GLY A 150 -15.42 4.24 -26.80
N SER A 151 -14.98 4.91 -27.87
CA SER A 151 -13.61 4.95 -28.37
C SER A 151 -12.99 6.32 -28.11
N PHE A 152 -11.71 6.36 -27.80
CA PHE A 152 -10.95 7.59 -27.54
C PHE A 152 -9.80 7.67 -28.56
N LYS A 153 -9.44 8.89 -28.95
CA LYS A 153 -8.46 9.11 -30.03
C LYS A 153 -7.04 8.74 -29.62
N ASN A 154 -6.64 9.11 -28.40
CA ASN A 154 -5.26 9.00 -27.93
C ASN A 154 -5.02 7.87 -26.92
N TYR A 155 -6.07 7.23 -26.41
CA TYR A 155 -5.98 6.22 -25.37
C TYR A 155 -6.91 5.03 -25.65
N SER A 156 -6.45 3.82 -25.36
CA SER A 156 -7.36 2.69 -25.31
C SER A 156 -8.23 2.75 -24.04
N ARG A 157 -9.38 2.05 -24.06
CA ARG A 157 -10.20 1.92 -22.84
C ARG A 157 -9.45 1.29 -21.67
N ASN A 158 -8.50 0.40 -21.96
CA ASN A 158 -7.67 -0.23 -20.96
C ASN A 158 -6.71 0.79 -20.33
N ASP A 159 -6.06 1.64 -21.13
CA ASP A 159 -5.14 2.67 -20.61
C ASP A 159 -5.88 3.65 -19.69
N ILE A 160 -7.08 4.10 -20.12
CA ILE A 160 -7.94 4.96 -19.29
C ILE A 160 -8.31 4.25 -17.98
N THR A 161 -8.70 2.98 -18.07
CA THR A 161 -9.06 2.18 -16.89
C THR A 161 -7.89 2.05 -15.92
N GLN A 162 -6.69 1.71 -16.41
CA GLN A 162 -5.50 1.60 -15.57
C GLN A 162 -5.11 2.93 -14.91
N LYS A 163 -5.19 4.03 -15.67
CA LYS A 163 -4.92 5.36 -15.15
C LYS A 163 -5.94 5.74 -14.06
N LEU A 164 -7.23 5.50 -14.26
CA LEU A 164 -8.27 5.74 -13.26
C LEU A 164 -8.05 4.92 -11.98
N ILE A 165 -7.67 3.66 -12.12
CA ILE A 165 -7.32 2.81 -10.98
C ILE A 165 -6.12 3.39 -10.23
N SER A 166 -5.09 3.84 -10.94
CA SER A 166 -3.92 4.49 -10.33
C SER A 166 -4.27 5.81 -9.63
N MET A 167 -5.33 6.48 -10.08
CA MET A 167 -5.91 7.68 -9.47
C MET A 167 -6.84 7.38 -8.27
N GLY A 168 -7.00 6.09 -7.90
CA GLY A 168 -7.84 5.66 -6.78
C GLY A 168 -9.32 5.51 -7.11
N ALA A 169 -9.72 5.57 -8.39
CA ALA A 169 -11.10 5.34 -8.79
C ALA A 169 -11.48 3.85 -8.79
N LYS A 170 -12.75 3.55 -8.61
CA LYS A 170 -13.36 2.23 -8.77
C LYS A 170 -13.97 2.16 -10.17
N VAL A 171 -13.36 1.38 -11.09
CA VAL A 171 -13.87 1.26 -12.45
C VAL A 171 -14.86 0.10 -12.55
N SER A 172 -16.07 0.38 -13.04
CA SER A 172 -17.14 -0.59 -13.22
C SER A 172 -17.46 -0.82 -14.71
N SER A 173 -17.88 -2.03 -15.05
CA SER A 173 -18.32 -2.38 -16.40
C SER A 173 -19.73 -1.94 -16.72
N SER A 174 -20.57 -1.61 -15.73
CA SER A 174 -21.99 -1.28 -15.90
C SER A 174 -22.40 -0.02 -15.12
N ILE A 175 -23.37 0.72 -15.68
CA ILE A 175 -23.97 1.90 -15.06
C ILE A 175 -25.01 1.47 -14.00
N SER A 176 -24.93 2.07 -12.82
CA SER A 176 -25.86 1.91 -11.71
C SER A 176 -26.10 3.23 -10.96
N LYS A 177 -27.00 3.25 -9.99
CA LYS A 177 -27.21 4.41 -9.10
C LYS A 177 -25.98 4.79 -8.29
N LYS A 178 -24.99 3.89 -8.15
CA LYS A 178 -23.72 4.12 -7.46
C LYS A 178 -22.65 4.69 -8.39
N THR A 179 -22.93 4.89 -9.69
CA THR A 179 -21.96 5.42 -10.66
C THR A 179 -21.89 6.94 -10.53
N ASP A 180 -20.71 7.48 -10.24
CA ASP A 180 -20.47 8.92 -10.12
C ASP A 180 -20.21 9.55 -11.49
N TYR A 181 -19.44 8.89 -12.34
CA TYR A 181 -19.05 9.42 -13.66
C TYR A 181 -19.20 8.39 -14.78
N LEU A 182 -19.59 8.87 -15.96
CA LEU A 182 -19.44 8.14 -17.21
C LEU A 182 -18.36 8.84 -18.05
N PHE A 183 -17.27 8.17 -18.33
CA PHE A 183 -16.27 8.57 -19.31
C PHE A 183 -16.71 8.08 -20.69
N CYS A 184 -17.08 9.04 -21.55
CA CYS A 184 -17.83 8.81 -22.76
C CYS A 184 -17.03 9.23 -24.00
N GLY A 185 -16.42 8.24 -24.66
CA GLY A 185 -15.81 8.41 -25.97
C GLY A 185 -16.82 8.34 -27.12
N GLU A 186 -16.32 8.22 -28.35
CA GLU A 186 -17.14 8.07 -29.53
C GLU A 186 -17.85 6.71 -29.59
N GLY A 187 -19.08 6.67 -30.09
CA GLY A 187 -19.89 5.45 -30.19
C GLY A 187 -20.25 4.80 -28.85
N PRO A 188 -20.76 5.54 -27.85
CA PRO A 188 -20.90 5.08 -26.46
C PRO A 188 -21.99 4.02 -26.20
N GLY A 189 -22.80 3.70 -27.19
CA GLY A 189 -23.86 2.68 -27.11
C GLY A 189 -24.93 2.95 -26.05
N SER A 190 -25.50 1.86 -25.49
CA SER A 190 -26.61 1.90 -24.53
C SER A 190 -26.22 2.50 -23.15
N LYS A 191 -24.95 2.52 -22.79
CA LYS A 191 -24.48 3.05 -21.51
C LYS A 191 -24.75 4.55 -21.38
N LEU A 192 -24.61 5.33 -22.46
CA LEU A 192 -24.92 6.76 -22.46
C LEU A 192 -26.39 7.02 -22.13
N LYS A 193 -27.31 6.28 -22.76
CA LYS A 193 -28.76 6.41 -22.48
C LYS A 193 -29.06 6.13 -21.01
N LYS A 194 -28.46 5.04 -20.46
CA LYS A 194 -28.66 4.67 -19.06
C LYS A 194 -28.07 5.69 -18.08
N ALA A 195 -26.91 6.27 -18.40
CA ALA A 195 -26.30 7.29 -17.58
C ALA A 195 -27.15 8.58 -17.50
N LYS A 196 -27.73 9.00 -18.65
CA LYS A 196 -28.66 10.15 -18.70
C LYS A 196 -29.91 9.89 -17.83
N LEU A 197 -30.51 8.71 -17.92
CA LEU A 197 -31.67 8.34 -17.09
C LEU A 197 -31.37 8.35 -15.58
N LEU A 198 -30.17 7.93 -15.20
CA LEU A 198 -29.74 7.90 -13.79
C LEU A 198 -29.05 9.18 -13.32
N LYS A 199 -29.02 10.25 -14.17
CA LYS A 199 -28.40 11.54 -13.90
C LYS A 199 -26.92 11.43 -13.49
N VAL A 200 -26.20 10.43 -14.02
CA VAL A 200 -24.76 10.25 -13.83
C VAL A 200 -24.02 11.37 -14.55
N LYS A 201 -22.98 11.93 -13.92
CA LYS A 201 -22.16 12.97 -14.55
C LYS A 201 -21.37 12.38 -15.72
N ILE A 202 -21.54 12.97 -16.92
CA ILE A 202 -20.90 12.50 -18.13
C ILE A 202 -19.76 13.44 -18.49
N LEU A 203 -18.58 12.87 -18.74
CA LEU A 203 -17.42 13.56 -19.31
C LEU A 203 -17.26 13.08 -20.76
N ASN A 204 -17.15 14.00 -21.70
CA ASN A 204 -16.93 13.70 -23.11
C ASN A 204 -15.45 13.33 -23.37
N SER A 205 -15.13 12.94 -24.61
CA SER A 205 -13.78 12.48 -24.98
C SER A 205 -12.70 13.52 -24.70
N ILE A 206 -12.96 14.79 -24.98
CA ILE A 206 -11.99 15.88 -24.77
C ILE A 206 -11.73 16.07 -23.27
N GLU A 207 -12.79 16.19 -22.48
CA GLU A 207 -12.70 16.33 -21.04
C GLU A 207 -11.98 15.14 -20.39
N VAL A 208 -12.24 13.91 -20.88
CA VAL A 208 -11.57 12.69 -20.38
C VAL A 208 -10.08 12.73 -20.68
N GLU A 209 -9.68 13.12 -21.89
CA GLU A 209 -8.27 13.18 -22.27
C GLU A 209 -7.50 14.27 -21.52
N GLU A 210 -8.13 15.40 -21.21
CA GLU A 210 -7.55 16.44 -20.35
C GLU A 210 -7.32 15.95 -18.93
N GLU A 211 -8.29 15.24 -18.34
CA GLU A 211 -8.21 14.70 -16.98
C GLU A 211 -7.15 13.60 -16.84
N ILE A 212 -6.90 12.85 -17.91
CA ILE A 212 -5.94 11.76 -17.92
C ILE A 212 -4.50 12.24 -18.16
N LYS A 213 -4.30 13.38 -18.83
CA LYS A 213 -2.98 13.97 -19.05
C LYS A 213 -2.32 14.48 -17.76
N ASN A 214 -3.10 14.95 -16.81
CA ASN A 214 -2.67 15.46 -15.52
C ASN A 214 -2.49 14.32 -14.50
#